data_78619b9b02dce4bbdca5c339d60ee7c5
#
_entry.id   78619b9b02dce4bbdca5c339d60ee7c5
#
_cell.length_a   1.000
_cell.length_b   1.000
_cell.length_c   1.000
_cell.angle_alpha   90.00
_cell.angle_beta   90.00
_cell.angle_gamma   90.00
#
_symmetry.space_group_name_H-M   'P 1'
#
loop_
_entity.id
_entity.type
_entity.pdbx_description
1 polymer ?
#
loop_
_entity_poly.entity_id
_entity_poly.type
_entity_poly.pdbx_seq_one_letter_code
_entity_poly.pdbx_strand_id
1 'polypeptide(L)'
;LYSSAASDVYKRQVLVHAEGFGNQLTEDMQKFPYDRVKWNLIVSNESDMERIEKMEIPAETVVQIKPFYTAENKDFFREYVYLDMQDILAAPIDRKTIFRHRTLNDNFFGKLTIYPSGEVYANVNCSVLGNIQDSSLKELLYKEITEGNAWLRIRGNEKPCNQCVNRDLCPSISNYELVIGKNNLCNIPIE
;
A
#
# COMPACT_ATOMS: atom_id res chain seq x y z
N LEU A 1 -18.40 -23.67 -21.17
CA LEU A 1 -17.41 -22.57 -21.25
C LEU A 1 -17.09 -22.10 -19.82
N TYR A 2 -16.12 -22.77 -19.19
CA TYR A 2 -15.54 -22.26 -17.96
C TYR A 2 -14.53 -21.16 -18.32
N SER A 3 -14.80 -19.95 -17.90
CA SER A 3 -13.99 -18.78 -18.14
C SER A 3 -12.61 -18.96 -17.48
N SER A 4 -11.55 -18.80 -18.25
CA SER A 4 -10.16 -18.77 -17.79
C SER A 4 -9.86 -17.63 -16.80
N ALA A 5 -10.80 -16.75 -16.52
CA ALA A 5 -10.69 -15.69 -15.54
C ALA A 5 -10.68 -16.16 -14.08
N ALA A 6 -11.06 -17.42 -13.80
CA ALA A 6 -11.05 -17.95 -12.44
C ALA A 6 -9.65 -18.43 -11.98
N SER A 7 -8.69 -18.59 -12.88
CA SER A 7 -7.33 -19.07 -12.52
C SER A 7 -6.42 -17.97 -11.97
N ASP A 8 -6.71 -16.69 -12.24
CA ASP A 8 -5.91 -15.55 -11.78
C ASP A 8 -6.26 -15.06 -10.36
N VAL A 9 -7.35 -15.59 -9.77
CA VAL A 9 -7.92 -15.05 -8.52
C VAL A 9 -7.20 -15.54 -7.26
N TYR A 10 -6.32 -16.54 -7.34
CA TYR A 10 -5.72 -17.17 -6.14
C TYR A 10 -4.19 -17.18 -6.14
N LYS A 11 -3.57 -16.04 -6.36
CA LYS A 11 -2.16 -15.88 -5.95
C LYS A 11 -2.11 -15.86 -4.43
N ARG A 12 -1.57 -16.90 -3.84
CA ARG A 12 -1.34 -16.95 -2.39
C ARG A 12 -0.28 -15.93 -2.03
N GLN A 13 -0.56 -15.11 -1.02
CA GLN A 13 0.43 -14.21 -0.46
C GLN A 13 1.01 -14.83 0.80
N VAL A 14 2.34 -14.89 0.86
CA VAL A 14 3.09 -15.33 2.04
C VAL A 14 3.78 -14.11 2.62
N LEU A 15 3.55 -13.83 3.90
CA LEU A 15 4.26 -12.78 4.64
C LEU A 15 5.38 -13.42 5.44
N VAL A 16 6.59 -12.93 5.27
CA VAL A 16 7.77 -13.43 5.96
C VAL A 16 8.41 -12.26 6.71
N HIS A 17 8.53 -12.41 8.01
CA HIS A 17 9.26 -11.47 8.87
C HIS A 17 10.76 -11.74 8.83
N ALA A 18 11.55 -10.77 9.25
CA ALA A 18 13.02 -10.79 9.16
C ALA A 18 13.67 -12.01 9.82
N GLU A 19 13.07 -12.57 10.88
CA GLU A 19 13.57 -13.79 11.52
C GLU A 19 13.57 -15.00 10.57
N GLY A 20 12.66 -14.99 9.57
CA GLY A 20 12.57 -16.05 8.56
C GLY A 20 13.51 -15.87 7.36
N PHE A 21 14.30 -14.79 7.29
CA PHE A 21 15.21 -14.55 6.17
C PHE A 21 16.44 -15.45 6.25
N GLY A 22 16.74 -16.18 5.18
CA GLY A 22 17.87 -17.07 5.09
C GLY A 22 17.69 -18.20 4.08
N ASN A 23 18.61 -19.16 4.10
CA ASN A 23 18.67 -20.24 3.11
C ASN A 23 17.38 -21.09 3.06
N GLN A 24 16.76 -21.35 4.22
CA GLN A 24 15.51 -22.12 4.25
C GLN A 24 14.39 -21.43 3.46
N LEU A 25 14.28 -20.10 3.58
CA LEU A 25 13.30 -19.35 2.83
C LEU A 25 13.58 -19.43 1.31
N THR A 26 14.83 -19.35 0.91
CA THR A 26 15.27 -19.48 -0.49
C THR A 26 14.90 -20.85 -1.05
N GLU A 27 15.16 -21.92 -0.27
CA GLU A 27 14.75 -23.28 -0.65
C GLU A 27 13.23 -23.42 -0.77
N ASP A 28 12.47 -22.81 0.13
CA ASP A 28 11.02 -22.83 0.08
C ASP A 28 10.49 -22.05 -1.13
N MET A 29 11.11 -20.92 -1.48
CA MET A 29 10.80 -20.18 -2.70
C MET A 29 11.00 -21.04 -3.95
N GLN A 30 12.01 -21.91 -3.98
CA GLN A 30 12.28 -22.83 -5.09
C GLN A 30 11.25 -23.95 -5.24
N LYS A 31 10.61 -24.36 -4.12
CA LYS A 31 9.63 -25.46 -4.10
C LYS A 31 8.25 -25.06 -4.61
N PHE A 32 7.92 -23.78 -4.56
CA PHE A 32 6.58 -23.30 -4.91
C PHE A 32 6.53 -22.71 -6.32
N PRO A 33 5.44 -22.94 -7.09
CA PRO A 33 5.28 -22.37 -8.42
C PRO A 33 5.27 -20.83 -8.37
N TYR A 34 6.15 -20.20 -9.14
CA TYR A 34 6.38 -18.75 -9.14
C TYR A 34 5.14 -17.93 -9.54
N ASP A 35 4.26 -18.48 -10.36
CA ASP A 35 3.05 -17.82 -10.84
C ASP A 35 1.91 -17.79 -9.81
N ARG A 36 1.99 -18.63 -8.77
CA ARG A 36 0.92 -18.82 -7.76
C ARG A 36 1.21 -18.25 -6.38
N VAL A 37 2.46 -17.90 -6.10
CA VAL A 37 2.86 -17.42 -4.79
C VAL A 37 3.55 -16.06 -4.93
N LYS A 38 3.09 -15.09 -4.14
CA LYS A 38 3.74 -13.80 -3.96
C LYS A 38 4.34 -13.73 -2.56
N TRP A 39 5.63 -13.55 -2.48
CA TRP A 39 6.36 -13.41 -1.23
C TRP A 39 6.44 -11.95 -0.80
N ASN A 40 5.96 -11.63 0.39
CA ASN A 40 6.05 -10.30 0.96
C ASN A 40 7.05 -10.36 2.11
N LEU A 41 8.22 -9.77 1.92
CA LEU A 41 9.29 -9.70 2.93
C LEU A 41 9.09 -8.45 3.77
N ILE A 42 8.85 -8.65 5.06
CA ILE A 42 8.59 -7.58 6.01
C ILE A 42 9.92 -7.09 6.57
N VAL A 43 10.21 -5.81 6.40
CA VAL A 43 11.45 -5.16 6.84
C VAL A 43 11.16 -3.99 7.76
N SER A 44 11.97 -3.80 8.79
CA SER A 44 11.80 -2.74 9.78
C SER A 44 13.04 -1.87 9.97
N ASN A 45 14.19 -2.31 9.47
CA ASN A 45 15.48 -1.66 9.65
C ASN A 45 16.44 -2.01 8.52
N GLU A 46 17.59 -1.34 8.49
CA GLU A 46 18.63 -1.52 7.49
C GLU A 46 19.22 -2.93 7.49
N SER A 47 19.41 -3.53 8.67
CA SER A 47 19.92 -4.90 8.78
C SER A 47 19.00 -5.92 8.10
N ASP A 48 17.68 -5.71 8.12
CA ASP A 48 16.73 -6.55 7.38
C ASP A 48 16.94 -6.43 5.87
N MET A 49 17.20 -5.20 5.37
CA MET A 49 17.50 -4.95 3.96
C MET A 49 18.79 -5.65 3.53
N GLU A 50 19.88 -5.50 4.32
CA GLU A 50 21.15 -6.19 4.06
C GLU A 50 21.01 -7.72 4.03
N ARG A 51 20.13 -8.28 4.85
CA ARG A 51 19.87 -9.74 4.84
C ARG A 51 19.18 -10.17 3.55
N ILE A 52 18.22 -9.39 3.04
CA ILE A 52 17.56 -9.66 1.76
C ILE A 52 18.57 -9.58 0.61
N GLU A 53 19.45 -8.59 0.59
CA GLU A 53 20.48 -8.43 -0.44
C GLU A 53 21.46 -9.62 -0.51
N LYS A 54 21.71 -10.26 0.64
CA LYS A 54 22.54 -11.46 0.72
C LYS A 54 21.82 -12.76 0.37
N MET A 55 20.48 -12.72 0.17
CA MET A 55 19.71 -13.90 -0.20
C MET A 55 19.79 -14.17 -1.70
N GLU A 56 20.01 -15.42 -2.07
CA GLU A 56 19.95 -15.89 -3.46
C GLU A 56 18.49 -16.14 -3.88
N ILE A 57 17.75 -15.07 -4.11
CA ILE A 57 16.35 -15.15 -4.52
C ILE A 57 16.27 -15.69 -5.96
N PRO A 58 15.50 -16.76 -6.24
CA PRO A 58 15.36 -17.29 -7.59
C PRO A 58 14.77 -16.23 -8.55
N ALA A 59 15.35 -16.11 -9.75
CA ALA A 59 15.06 -15.01 -10.69
C ALA A 59 13.58 -14.87 -11.08
N GLU A 60 12.82 -15.96 -11.09
CA GLU A 60 11.40 -15.95 -11.46
C GLU A 60 10.46 -15.72 -10.24
N THR A 61 11.01 -15.60 -9.04
CA THR A 61 10.21 -15.46 -7.82
C THR A 61 9.62 -14.06 -7.71
N VAL A 62 8.30 -13.98 -7.50
CA VAL A 62 7.62 -12.70 -7.26
C VAL A 62 7.79 -12.29 -5.80
N VAL A 63 8.73 -11.39 -5.56
CA VAL A 63 9.02 -10.84 -4.23
C VAL A 63 8.58 -9.38 -4.15
N GLN A 64 8.01 -9.00 -3.03
CA GLN A 64 7.73 -7.62 -2.69
C GLN A 64 8.26 -7.30 -1.28
N ILE A 65 9.10 -6.30 -1.17
CA ILE A 65 9.55 -5.77 0.12
C ILE A 65 8.43 -4.90 0.69
N LYS A 66 8.12 -5.12 1.98
CA LYS A 66 7.07 -4.42 2.72
C LYS A 66 7.67 -3.77 3.97
N PRO A 67 7.99 -2.48 3.94
CA PRO A 67 8.40 -1.78 5.14
C PRO A 67 7.31 -1.85 6.23
N PHE A 68 7.73 -2.12 7.46
CA PHE A 68 6.83 -2.15 8.62
C PHE A 68 7.18 -1.01 9.58
N TYR A 69 6.22 -0.11 9.80
CA TYR A 69 6.41 1.06 10.65
C TYR A 69 6.21 0.71 12.13
N THR A 70 7.21 1.01 12.97
CA THR A 70 7.20 0.72 14.41
C THR A 70 7.17 1.99 15.29
N ALA A 71 7.00 3.16 14.71
CA ALA A 71 7.18 4.46 15.34
C ALA A 71 8.62 4.78 15.78
N GLU A 72 9.44 3.80 16.07
CA GLU A 72 10.86 3.95 16.45
C GLU A 72 11.79 4.01 15.24
N ASN A 73 11.37 3.42 14.10
CA ASN A 73 12.18 3.31 12.88
C ASN A 73 11.95 4.46 11.88
N LYS A 74 11.75 5.69 12.36
CA LYS A 74 11.45 6.85 11.50
C LYS A 74 12.57 7.18 10.52
N ASP A 75 13.84 6.98 10.92
CA ASP A 75 14.99 7.26 10.08
C ASP A 75 15.10 6.24 8.94
N PHE A 76 14.85 4.96 9.23
CA PHE A 76 14.71 3.94 8.20
C PHE A 76 13.60 4.29 7.20
N PHE A 77 12.43 4.74 7.68
CA PHE A 77 11.35 5.18 6.79
C PHE A 77 11.71 6.39 5.95
N ARG A 78 12.48 7.33 6.51
CA ARG A 78 12.95 8.51 5.76
C ARG A 78 13.90 8.11 4.62
N GLU A 79 14.75 7.13 4.84
CA GLU A 79 15.72 6.66 3.88
C GLU A 79 15.10 5.78 2.79
N TYR A 80 14.24 4.81 3.18
CA TYR A 80 13.80 3.74 2.28
C TYR A 80 12.35 3.88 1.78
N VAL A 81 11.54 4.75 2.37
CA VAL A 81 10.10 4.86 2.05
C VAL A 81 9.71 6.25 1.58
N TYR A 82 10.38 7.30 2.08
CA TYR A 82 10.07 8.66 1.65
C TYR A 82 10.53 8.86 0.21
N LEU A 83 9.67 9.51 -0.57
CA LEU A 83 9.93 9.80 -1.98
C LEU A 83 10.86 11.01 -2.13
N ASP A 84 11.82 10.89 -3.02
CA ASP A 84 12.61 12.00 -3.52
C ASP A 84 12.06 12.51 -4.85
N MET A 85 12.57 13.64 -5.32
CA MET A 85 12.14 14.22 -6.59
C MET A 85 12.39 13.26 -7.76
N GLN A 86 13.48 12.48 -7.71
CA GLN A 86 13.81 11.53 -8.77
C GLN A 86 12.78 10.39 -8.83
N ASP A 87 12.30 9.90 -7.69
CA ASP A 87 11.27 8.85 -7.63
C ASP A 87 9.96 9.31 -8.29
N ILE A 88 9.57 10.57 -8.01
CA ILE A 88 8.35 11.15 -8.56
C ILE A 88 8.46 11.33 -10.07
N LEU A 89 9.60 11.81 -10.56
CA LEU A 89 9.81 12.08 -11.99
C LEU A 89 10.10 10.80 -12.80
N ALA A 90 10.66 9.77 -12.19
CA ALA A 90 10.92 8.48 -12.83
C ALA A 90 9.65 7.64 -13.04
N ALA A 91 8.59 7.89 -12.26
CA ALA A 91 7.34 7.16 -12.42
C ALA A 91 6.65 7.51 -13.74
N PRO A 92 6.40 6.53 -14.64
CA PRO A 92 5.68 6.78 -15.88
C PRO A 92 4.22 7.10 -15.57
N ILE A 93 3.84 8.37 -15.68
CA ILE A 93 2.50 8.84 -15.38
C ILE A 93 1.81 9.30 -16.66
N ASP A 94 0.71 8.66 -17.00
CA ASP A 94 -0.17 9.05 -18.07
C ASP A 94 -1.24 10.07 -17.62
N ARG A 95 -1.92 10.69 -18.59
CA ARG A 95 -3.00 11.65 -18.30
C ARG A 95 -4.13 11.07 -17.49
N LYS A 96 -4.44 9.77 -17.65
CA LYS A 96 -5.48 9.07 -16.92
C LYS A 96 -5.13 8.93 -15.46
N THR A 97 -3.86 8.62 -15.16
CA THR A 97 -3.33 8.53 -13.80
C THR A 97 -3.37 9.89 -13.10
N ILE A 98 -2.93 10.95 -13.77
CA ILE A 98 -3.03 12.33 -13.23
C ILE A 98 -4.49 12.67 -12.90
N PHE A 99 -5.42 12.36 -13.81
CA PHE A 99 -6.84 12.62 -13.56
C PHE A 99 -7.36 11.85 -12.33
N ARG A 100 -6.97 10.58 -12.19
CA ARG A 100 -7.32 9.77 -11.01
C ARG A 100 -6.77 10.37 -9.72
N HIS A 101 -5.47 10.74 -9.67
CA HIS A 101 -4.86 11.34 -8.49
C HIS A 101 -5.55 12.63 -8.03
N ARG A 102 -6.19 13.34 -8.97
CA ARG A 102 -6.97 14.56 -8.68
C ARG A 102 -8.39 14.31 -8.20
N THR A 103 -8.92 13.10 -8.38
CA THR A 103 -10.34 12.81 -8.15
C THR A 103 -10.58 11.74 -7.09
N LEU A 104 -9.66 10.78 -6.92
CA LEU A 104 -9.83 9.68 -5.98
C LEU A 104 -8.48 9.14 -5.48
N ASN A 105 -8.52 8.39 -4.40
CA ASN A 105 -7.35 7.71 -3.86
C ASN A 105 -7.23 6.29 -4.45
N ASP A 106 -6.24 6.06 -5.31
CA ASP A 106 -6.02 4.77 -5.99
C ASP A 106 -5.75 3.61 -5.02
N ASN A 107 -5.19 3.90 -3.83
CA ASN A 107 -4.87 2.88 -2.85
C ASN A 107 -6.12 2.32 -2.15
N PHE A 108 -7.15 3.15 -1.99
CA PHE A 108 -8.31 2.85 -1.15
C PHE A 108 -9.62 2.73 -1.92
N PHE A 109 -9.75 3.45 -3.05
CA PHE A 109 -11.00 3.50 -3.79
C PHE A 109 -11.53 2.12 -4.18
N GLY A 110 -12.82 1.88 -3.92
CA GLY A 110 -13.51 0.63 -4.24
C GLY A 110 -13.20 -0.53 -3.30
N LYS A 111 -12.46 -0.30 -2.20
CA LYS A 111 -12.13 -1.33 -1.20
C LYS A 111 -12.92 -1.09 0.08
N LEU A 112 -13.45 -2.17 0.65
CA LEU A 112 -14.05 -2.18 1.98
C LEU A 112 -13.46 -3.35 2.77
N THR A 113 -13.23 -3.11 4.05
CA THR A 113 -12.86 -4.15 5.02
C THR A 113 -14.03 -4.37 5.97
N ILE A 114 -14.48 -5.61 6.09
CA ILE A 114 -15.56 -6.01 7.01
C ILE A 114 -14.95 -6.91 8.06
N TYR A 115 -15.08 -6.52 9.32
CA TYR A 115 -14.62 -7.33 10.45
C TYR A 115 -15.68 -8.38 10.87
N PRO A 116 -15.26 -9.44 11.56
CA PRO A 116 -16.21 -10.44 12.11
C PRO A 116 -17.29 -9.85 13.04
N SER A 117 -17.00 -8.70 13.67
CA SER A 117 -17.96 -7.90 14.47
C SER A 117 -19.05 -7.23 13.63
N GLY A 118 -18.94 -7.25 12.28
CA GLY A 118 -19.84 -6.56 11.37
C GLY A 118 -19.44 -5.12 11.06
N GLU A 119 -18.41 -4.57 11.69
CA GLU A 119 -17.90 -3.24 11.43
C GLU A 119 -17.31 -3.14 10.02
N VAL A 120 -17.60 -2.05 9.33
CA VAL A 120 -17.17 -1.80 7.95
C VAL A 120 -16.29 -0.56 7.89
N TYR A 121 -15.15 -0.69 7.21
CA TYR A 121 -14.17 0.37 7.00
C TYR A 121 -13.87 0.53 5.52
N ALA A 122 -13.79 1.76 5.03
CA ALA A 122 -13.17 2.05 3.73
C ALA A 122 -11.64 1.94 3.81
N ASN A 123 -11.07 2.24 4.97
CA ASN A 123 -9.70 1.96 5.36
C ASN A 123 -9.64 1.77 6.88
N VAL A 124 -8.95 0.73 7.33
CA VAL A 124 -8.85 0.37 8.77
C VAL A 124 -8.14 1.43 9.62
N ASN A 125 -7.38 2.33 9.00
CA ASN A 125 -6.72 3.46 9.66
C ASN A 125 -7.61 4.72 9.68
N CYS A 126 -8.84 4.63 9.18
CA CYS A 126 -9.84 5.70 9.20
C CYS A 126 -10.99 5.33 10.14
N SER A 127 -11.94 6.25 10.34
CA SER A 127 -13.14 5.99 11.14
C SER A 127 -14.00 4.89 10.51
N VAL A 128 -14.71 4.16 11.38
CA VAL A 128 -15.69 3.16 10.98
C VAL A 128 -16.82 3.80 10.17
N LEU A 129 -17.21 3.20 9.07
CA LEU A 129 -18.36 3.65 8.28
C LEU A 129 -19.68 3.30 8.96
N GLY A 130 -19.76 2.14 9.58
CA GLY A 130 -20.93 1.61 10.27
C GLY A 130 -20.82 0.11 10.43
N ASN A 131 -21.97 -0.54 10.68
CA ASN A 131 -22.06 -1.98 10.87
C ASN A 131 -23.06 -2.58 9.89
N ILE A 132 -22.75 -3.73 9.28
CA ILE A 132 -23.62 -4.46 8.36
C ILE A 132 -24.89 -5.01 9.00
N GLN A 133 -24.93 -5.08 10.34
CA GLN A 133 -26.14 -5.49 11.09
C GLN A 133 -27.18 -4.36 11.16
N ASP A 134 -26.72 -3.10 11.10
CA ASP A 134 -27.55 -1.91 11.28
C ASP A 134 -27.84 -1.18 9.97
N SER A 135 -26.96 -1.35 8.97
CA SER A 135 -27.03 -0.61 7.70
C SER A 135 -26.73 -1.53 6.51
N SER A 136 -27.41 -1.29 5.40
CA SER A 136 -27.08 -2.00 4.16
C SER A 136 -25.73 -1.58 3.62
N LEU A 137 -25.06 -2.49 2.90
CA LEU A 137 -23.79 -2.18 2.24
C LEU A 137 -23.90 -0.98 1.28
N LYS A 138 -25.06 -0.80 0.64
CA LYS A 138 -25.32 0.33 -0.25
C LYS A 138 -25.31 1.67 0.51
N GLU A 139 -25.89 1.72 1.69
CA GLU A 139 -25.86 2.92 2.54
C GLU A 139 -24.45 3.26 3.01
N LEU A 140 -23.67 2.24 3.41
CA LEU A 140 -22.28 2.41 3.82
C LEU A 140 -21.40 2.88 2.66
N LEU A 141 -21.60 2.35 1.45
CA LEU A 141 -20.93 2.83 0.25
C LEU A 141 -21.28 4.28 -0.08
N TYR A 142 -22.58 4.61 0.02
CA TYR A 142 -23.06 5.97 -0.23
C TYR A 142 -22.43 6.96 0.76
N LYS A 143 -22.36 6.58 2.02
CA LYS A 143 -21.73 7.37 3.09
C LYS A 143 -20.25 7.64 2.76
N GLU A 144 -19.48 6.62 2.37
CA GLU A 144 -18.07 6.82 2.01
C GLU A 144 -17.90 7.77 0.81
N ILE A 145 -18.76 7.63 -0.22
CA ILE A 145 -18.72 8.49 -1.41
C ILE A 145 -19.06 9.94 -1.09
N THR A 146 -19.99 10.17 -0.16
CA THR A 146 -20.47 11.53 0.18
C THR A 146 -19.63 12.20 1.26
N GLU A 147 -19.13 11.45 2.24
CA GLU A 147 -18.34 11.97 3.35
C GLU A 147 -16.82 11.95 3.09
N GLY A 148 -16.35 11.04 2.21
CA GLY A 148 -15.01 11.06 1.65
C GLY A 148 -13.87 10.76 2.62
N ASN A 149 -14.05 9.83 3.56
CA ASN A 149 -13.06 9.53 4.60
C ASN A 149 -11.74 8.95 4.07
N ALA A 150 -11.81 8.03 3.10
CA ALA A 150 -10.64 7.35 2.57
C ALA A 150 -10.57 7.43 1.04
N TRP A 151 -11.67 7.14 0.36
CA TRP A 151 -11.69 7.02 -1.09
C TRP A 151 -11.45 8.35 -1.82
N LEU A 152 -11.87 9.47 -1.23
CA LEU A 152 -11.70 10.82 -1.77
C LEU A 152 -10.56 11.61 -1.10
N ARG A 153 -9.72 10.93 -0.30
CA ARG A 153 -8.57 11.54 0.35
C ARG A 153 -7.43 11.69 -0.65
N ILE A 154 -7.40 12.81 -1.35
CA ILE A 154 -6.43 13.14 -2.39
C ILE A 154 -5.41 14.18 -1.89
N ARG A 155 -4.21 14.19 -2.48
CA ARG A 155 -3.16 15.15 -2.11
C ARG A 155 -3.57 16.61 -2.31
N GLY A 156 -4.45 16.89 -3.27
CA GLY A 156 -4.95 18.24 -3.52
C GLY A 156 -5.77 18.83 -2.35
N ASN A 157 -6.31 18.00 -1.48
CA ASN A 157 -7.11 18.42 -0.33
C ASN A 157 -6.32 18.41 0.98
N GLU A 158 -5.15 17.77 1.02
CA GLU A 158 -4.39 17.53 2.24
C GLU A 158 -3.14 18.39 2.33
N LYS A 159 -2.96 19.05 3.48
CA LYS A 159 -1.72 19.79 3.78
C LYS A 159 -0.58 18.81 4.12
N PRO A 160 0.66 19.10 3.72
CA PRO A 160 1.12 20.26 2.94
C PRO A 160 1.02 20.06 1.42
N CYS A 161 0.64 18.89 0.94
CA CYS A 161 0.64 18.51 -0.48
C CYS A 161 -0.24 19.40 -1.37
N ASN A 162 -1.32 19.98 -0.83
CA ASN A 162 -2.21 20.87 -1.58
C ASN A 162 -1.51 22.14 -2.12
N GLN A 163 -0.35 22.50 -1.55
CA GLN A 163 0.49 23.62 -2.00
C GLN A 163 1.64 23.17 -2.92
N CYS A 164 1.88 21.87 -3.03
CA CYS A 164 2.97 21.32 -3.82
C CYS A 164 2.62 21.27 -5.31
N VAL A 165 3.54 21.73 -6.17
CA VAL A 165 3.39 21.69 -7.64
C VAL A 165 3.38 20.27 -8.20
N ASN A 166 4.01 19.33 -7.50
CA ASN A 166 4.13 17.93 -7.91
C ASN A 166 3.00 17.03 -7.40
N ARG A 167 2.01 17.57 -6.67
CA ARG A 167 0.97 16.78 -6.00
C ARG A 167 0.23 15.79 -6.91
N ASP A 168 0.01 16.15 -8.17
CA ASP A 168 -0.72 15.34 -9.14
C ASP A 168 0.17 14.23 -9.75
N LEU A 169 1.49 14.39 -9.67
CA LEU A 169 2.48 13.40 -10.10
C LEU A 169 2.79 12.38 -9.00
N CYS A 170 2.59 12.75 -7.73
CA CYS A 170 2.85 11.86 -6.60
C CYS A 170 1.84 10.71 -6.54
N PRO A 171 2.26 9.52 -6.08
CA PRO A 171 1.33 8.43 -5.76
C PRO A 171 0.25 8.89 -4.78
N SER A 172 -0.91 8.27 -4.81
CA SER A 172 -1.99 8.53 -3.86
C SER A 172 -1.54 8.29 -2.42
N ILE A 173 -2.15 9.02 -1.48
CA ILE A 173 -1.88 8.87 -0.04
C ILE A 173 -2.02 7.40 0.36
N SER A 174 -1.04 6.89 1.10
CA SER A 174 -0.90 5.49 1.49
C SER A 174 -1.29 5.25 2.95
N ASN A 175 -1.34 3.99 3.35
CA ASN A 175 -1.51 3.60 4.76
C ASN A 175 -0.37 4.09 5.65
N TYR A 176 0.85 4.19 5.14
CA TYR A 176 1.98 4.71 5.91
C TYR A 176 1.73 6.14 6.35
N GLU A 177 1.22 6.98 5.45
CA GLU A 177 0.90 8.38 5.75
C GLU A 177 -0.18 8.48 6.82
N LEU A 178 -1.20 7.62 6.76
CA LEU A 178 -2.26 7.58 7.77
C LEU A 178 -1.74 7.16 9.14
N VAL A 179 -0.91 6.11 9.20
CA VAL A 179 -0.34 5.59 10.47
C VAL A 179 0.67 6.55 11.07
N ILE A 180 1.52 7.18 10.24
CA ILE A 180 2.53 8.15 10.70
C ILE A 180 1.89 9.48 11.08
N GLY A 181 0.66 9.76 10.60
CA GLY A 181 -0.04 11.02 10.83
C GLY A 181 0.51 12.20 10.02
N LYS A 182 1.12 11.91 8.87
CA LYS A 182 1.62 12.91 7.92
C LYS A 182 1.05 12.62 6.54
N ASN A 183 0.54 13.64 5.87
CA ASN A 183 -0.01 13.49 4.52
C ASN A 183 1.05 13.57 3.41
N ASN A 184 2.33 13.64 3.78
CA ASN A 184 3.45 13.62 2.84
C ASN A 184 4.59 12.75 3.38
N LEU A 185 4.90 11.68 2.67
CA LEU A 185 6.11 10.89 2.87
C LEU A 185 7.08 11.24 1.73
N CYS A 186 7.66 12.44 1.79
CA CYS A 186 8.67 12.88 0.83
C CYS A 186 9.70 13.79 1.50
N ASN A 187 10.90 13.82 0.91
CA ASN A 187 12.02 14.68 1.31
C ASN A 187 12.03 16.03 0.56
N ILE A 188 10.95 16.34 -0.18
CA ILE A 188 10.86 17.54 -1.03
C ILE A 188 10.41 18.73 -0.17
N PRO A 189 11.17 19.85 -0.15
CA PRO A 189 10.73 21.06 0.50
C PRO A 189 9.51 21.63 -0.24
N ILE A 190 8.51 22.05 0.50
CA ILE A 190 7.34 22.76 0.00
C ILE A 190 7.54 24.21 0.39
N GLU A 191 7.84 25.04 -0.61
CA GLU A 191 7.99 26.49 -0.47
C GLU A 191 6.62 27.18 -0.35
#